data_0346196bcbfa565ac2896672e4b1d853
#
_entry.id   0346196bcbfa565ac2896672e4b1d853
#
_cell.length_a   1.000
_cell.length_b   1.000
_cell.length_c   1.000
_cell.angle_alpha   90.00
_cell.angle_beta   90.00
_cell.angle_gamma   90.00
#
_symmetry.space_group_name_H-M   'P 1'
#
loop_
_entity.id
_entity.type
_entity.pdbx_description
1 polymer ?
#
loop_
_entity_poly.entity_id
_entity_poly.type
_entity_poly.pdbx_seq_one_letter_code
_entity_poly.pdbx_strand_id
1 'polypeptide(L)'
;MTPFVSGALGALAVLFLAALLRHAAWRRLRRRGPARLGWLFRRIGARPEQERAVRAEADALSEAFLAVRGDARALRGDLAALLAAPELDAARVGAVLDARLARMEALRVRFAEALARVHATLDPPQREALAAMVRHGPHRGGCGRARGAIA
;
A
#
# COMPACT_ATOMS: atom_id res chain seq x y z
N MET A 1 -37.29 -4.91 -23.03
CA MET A 1 -36.62 -3.99 -22.10
C MET A 1 -35.67 -4.75 -21.18
N THR A 2 -34.66 -5.47 -21.65
CA THR A 2 -33.78 -6.33 -20.82
C THR A 2 -32.30 -6.39 -21.18
N PRO A 3 -31.70 -5.52 -22.02
CA PRO A 3 -30.26 -5.61 -22.25
C PRO A 3 -29.42 -4.78 -21.24
N PHE A 4 -30.01 -3.81 -20.54
CA PHE A 4 -29.24 -2.93 -19.61
C PHE A 4 -28.89 -3.56 -18.26
N VAL A 5 -29.64 -4.53 -17.79
CA VAL A 5 -29.42 -5.19 -16.49
C VAL A 5 -28.20 -6.12 -16.54
N SER A 6 -27.94 -6.75 -17.70
CA SER A 6 -26.79 -7.67 -17.85
C SER A 6 -25.44 -6.95 -17.81
N GLY A 7 -25.36 -5.71 -18.30
CA GLY A 7 -24.12 -4.94 -18.29
C GLY A 7 -23.70 -4.45 -16.89
N ALA A 8 -24.68 -4.04 -16.08
CA ALA A 8 -24.42 -3.57 -14.72
C ALA A 8 -23.98 -4.72 -13.79
N LEU A 9 -24.59 -5.90 -13.91
CA LEU A 9 -24.18 -7.09 -13.15
C LEU A 9 -22.79 -7.57 -13.55
N GLY A 10 -22.42 -7.52 -14.82
CA GLY A 10 -21.09 -7.85 -15.31
C GLY A 10 -20.02 -6.91 -14.78
N ALA A 11 -20.27 -5.59 -14.80
CA ALA A 11 -19.35 -4.60 -14.25
C ALA A 11 -19.15 -4.77 -12.75
N LEU A 12 -20.22 -5.03 -11.99
CA LEU A 12 -20.14 -5.30 -10.55
C LEU A 12 -19.36 -6.58 -10.26
N ALA A 13 -19.55 -7.64 -11.04
CA ALA A 13 -18.81 -8.89 -10.89
C ALA A 13 -17.30 -8.71 -11.16
N VAL A 14 -16.93 -7.94 -12.19
CA VAL A 14 -15.53 -7.63 -12.50
C VAL A 14 -14.89 -6.77 -11.39
N LEU A 15 -15.60 -5.77 -10.89
CA LEU A 15 -15.12 -4.94 -9.76
C LEU A 15 -14.97 -5.77 -8.48
N PHE A 16 -15.89 -6.67 -8.21
CA PHE A 16 -15.82 -7.58 -7.06
C PHE A 16 -14.66 -8.56 -7.17
N LEU A 17 -14.46 -9.15 -8.36
CA LEU A 17 -13.34 -10.06 -8.64
C LEU A 17 -12.00 -9.32 -8.53
N ALA A 18 -11.89 -8.11 -9.08
CA ALA A 18 -10.71 -7.26 -8.94
C ALA A 18 -10.43 -6.89 -7.48
N ALA A 19 -11.48 -6.64 -6.68
CA ALA A 19 -11.36 -6.40 -5.25
C ALA A 19 -10.90 -7.65 -4.48
N LEU A 20 -11.41 -8.83 -4.83
CA LEU A 20 -11.00 -10.12 -4.26
C LEU A 20 -9.55 -10.46 -4.61
N LEU A 21 -9.14 -10.31 -5.87
CA LEU A 21 -7.76 -10.55 -6.31
C LEU A 21 -6.79 -9.59 -5.63
N ARG A 22 -7.14 -8.31 -5.51
CA ARG A 22 -6.38 -7.31 -4.78
C ARG A 22 -6.30 -7.64 -3.29
N HIS A 23 -7.38 -8.15 -2.70
CA HIS A 23 -7.41 -8.59 -1.30
C HIS A 23 -6.54 -9.83 -1.07
N ALA A 24 -6.60 -10.82 -1.96
CA ALA A 24 -5.78 -12.03 -1.89
C ALA A 24 -4.28 -11.72 -2.10
N ALA A 25 -3.95 -10.86 -3.07
CA ALA A 25 -2.58 -10.38 -3.28
C ALA A 25 -2.04 -9.65 -2.04
N TRP A 26 -2.88 -8.86 -1.38
CA TRP A 26 -2.52 -8.13 -0.16
C TRP A 26 -2.35 -9.04 1.05
N ARG A 27 -3.21 -10.07 1.22
CA ARG A 27 -3.03 -11.12 2.26
C ARG A 27 -1.71 -11.88 2.08
N ARG A 28 -1.31 -12.18 0.84
CA ARG A 28 -0.01 -12.80 0.52
C ARG A 28 1.15 -11.85 0.82
N LEU A 29 0.97 -10.56 0.57
CA LEU A 29 1.96 -9.52 0.87
C LEU A 29 2.20 -9.39 2.38
N ARG A 30 1.11 -9.40 3.18
CA ARG A 30 1.16 -9.31 4.64
C ARG A 30 1.82 -10.52 5.31
N ARG A 31 1.59 -11.73 4.79
CA ARG A 31 2.25 -12.96 5.29
C ARG A 31 3.74 -13.01 4.98
N ARG A 32 4.23 -12.25 3.99
CA ARG A 32 5.63 -12.19 3.55
C ARG A 32 6.35 -10.91 4.00
N GLY A 33 5.71 -10.05 4.77
CA GLY A 33 6.25 -8.74 5.20
C GLY A 33 7.63 -8.83 5.86
N PRO A 34 7.81 -9.59 6.95
CA PRO A 34 9.08 -9.65 7.67
C PRO A 34 10.21 -10.27 6.84
N ALA A 35 9.92 -11.29 6.03
CA ALA A 35 10.92 -11.95 5.19
C ALA A 35 11.41 -11.04 4.03
N ARG A 36 10.53 -10.15 3.50
CA ARG A 36 10.90 -9.20 2.44
C ARG A 36 11.79 -8.08 2.93
N LEU A 37 11.55 -7.55 4.13
CA LEU A 37 12.41 -6.54 4.72
C LEU A 37 13.80 -7.10 5.02
N GLY A 38 13.93 -8.34 5.50
CA GLY A 38 15.22 -8.97 5.72
C GLY A 38 16.05 -9.15 4.42
N TRP A 39 15.40 -9.46 3.29
CA TRP A 39 16.07 -9.48 2.00
C TRP A 39 16.54 -8.07 1.59
N LEU A 40 15.69 -7.06 1.77
CA LEU A 40 16.02 -5.66 1.49
C LEU A 40 17.26 -5.22 2.27
N PHE A 41 17.27 -5.44 3.57
CA PHE A 41 18.37 -5.03 4.46
C PHE A 41 19.70 -5.69 4.07
N ARG A 42 19.69 -7.00 3.77
CA ARG A 42 20.88 -7.68 3.26
C ARG A 42 21.37 -7.09 1.95
N ARG A 43 20.46 -6.71 1.06
CA ARG A 43 20.81 -6.17 -0.25
C ARG A 43 21.43 -4.76 -0.18
N ILE A 44 20.97 -3.93 0.75
CA ILE A 44 21.54 -2.58 0.95
C ILE A 44 22.70 -2.57 1.96
N GLY A 45 23.03 -3.69 2.58
CA GLY A 45 24.08 -3.76 3.60
C GLY A 45 23.73 -2.98 4.86
N ALA A 46 22.46 -3.01 5.29
CA ALA A 46 22.03 -2.27 6.48
C ALA A 46 22.64 -2.88 7.76
N ARG A 47 23.08 -2.03 8.68
CA ARG A 47 23.53 -2.43 10.00
C ARG A 47 22.33 -2.83 10.88
N PRO A 48 22.54 -3.67 11.94
CA PRO A 48 21.43 -4.13 12.79
C PRO A 48 20.62 -3.02 13.45
N GLU A 49 21.23 -1.90 13.83
CA GLU A 49 20.54 -0.73 14.38
C GLU A 49 19.70 0.00 13.33
N GLN A 50 20.22 0.12 12.09
CA GLN A 50 19.48 0.70 10.96
C GLN A 50 18.28 -0.19 10.59
N GLU A 51 18.48 -1.50 10.58
CA GLU A 51 17.41 -2.47 10.34
C GLU A 51 16.27 -2.34 11.35
N ARG A 52 16.62 -2.22 12.66
CA ARG A 52 15.63 -2.03 13.73
C ARG A 52 14.85 -0.72 13.55
N ALA A 53 15.55 0.38 13.29
CA ALA A 53 14.92 1.68 13.09
C ALA A 53 13.97 1.69 11.88
N VAL A 54 14.41 1.16 10.74
CA VAL A 54 13.57 1.10 9.52
C VAL A 54 12.38 0.15 9.70
N ARG A 55 12.55 -0.96 10.44
CA ARG A 55 11.41 -1.85 10.78
C ARG A 55 10.37 -1.14 11.62
N ALA A 56 10.79 -0.42 12.66
CA ALA A 56 9.86 0.33 13.52
C ALA A 56 9.01 1.33 12.71
N GLU A 57 9.63 2.06 11.78
CA GLU A 57 8.92 2.98 10.88
C GLU A 57 7.95 2.24 9.95
N ALA A 58 8.37 1.11 9.38
CA ALA A 58 7.54 0.31 8.50
C ALA A 58 6.34 -0.30 9.24
N ASP A 59 6.51 -0.74 10.48
CA ASP A 59 5.45 -1.29 11.30
C ASP A 59 4.44 -0.20 11.70
N ALA A 60 4.90 0.96 12.17
CA ALA A 60 4.05 2.10 12.51
C ALA A 60 3.24 2.60 11.29
N LEU A 61 3.86 2.65 10.12
CA LEU A 61 3.20 3.03 8.87
C LEU A 61 2.17 1.98 8.44
N SER A 62 2.48 0.69 8.63
CA SER A 62 1.57 -0.41 8.35
C SER A 62 0.32 -0.37 9.23
N GLU A 63 0.46 -0.06 10.51
CA GLU A 63 -0.65 0.13 11.45
C GLU A 63 -1.54 1.30 11.04
N ALA A 64 -0.94 2.45 10.73
CA ALA A 64 -1.66 3.63 10.26
C ALA A 64 -2.45 3.34 8.95
N PHE A 65 -1.84 2.62 8.02
CA PHE A 65 -2.49 2.20 6.78
C PHE A 65 -3.66 1.23 7.03
N LEU A 66 -3.50 0.30 7.99
CA LEU A 66 -4.56 -0.63 8.38
C LEU A 66 -5.75 0.08 9.01
N ALA A 67 -5.52 1.09 9.85
CA ALA A 67 -6.57 1.92 10.43
C ALA A 67 -7.38 2.62 9.33
N VAL A 68 -6.71 3.33 8.41
CA VAL A 68 -7.36 3.99 7.27
C VAL A 68 -8.13 3.00 6.38
N ARG A 69 -7.64 1.76 6.24
CA ARG A 69 -8.34 0.73 5.47
C ARG A 69 -9.57 0.17 6.21
N GLY A 70 -9.51 0.04 7.54
CA GLY A 70 -10.65 -0.34 8.36
C GLY A 70 -11.80 0.65 8.17
N ASP A 71 -11.48 1.93 8.18
CA ASP A 71 -12.42 3.02 7.95
C ASP A 71 -13.11 2.98 6.57
N ALA A 72 -12.48 2.40 5.57
CA ALA A 72 -13.11 2.23 4.25
C ALA A 72 -14.33 1.28 4.26
N ARG A 73 -14.41 0.40 5.25
CA ARG A 73 -15.61 -0.43 5.44
C ARG A 73 -16.72 0.35 6.12
N ALA A 74 -16.38 1.16 7.14
CA ALA A 74 -17.33 2.07 7.81
C ALA A 74 -17.91 3.07 6.80
N LEU A 75 -17.04 3.72 5.99
CA LEU A 75 -17.46 4.62 4.93
C LEU A 75 -18.49 3.99 3.96
N ARG A 76 -18.30 2.74 3.57
CA ARG A 76 -19.28 2.06 2.71
C ARG A 76 -20.61 1.84 3.41
N GLY A 77 -20.60 1.54 4.72
CA GLY A 77 -21.80 1.44 5.53
C GLY A 77 -22.53 2.77 5.63
N ASP A 78 -21.80 3.85 5.91
CA ASP A 78 -22.34 5.20 6.02
C ASP A 78 -22.97 5.66 4.69
N LEU A 79 -22.27 5.49 3.58
CA LEU A 79 -22.78 5.82 2.25
C LEU A 79 -24.00 4.96 1.86
N ALA A 80 -24.00 3.67 2.20
CA ALA A 80 -25.14 2.80 1.94
C ALA A 80 -26.38 3.25 2.74
N ALA A 81 -26.20 3.65 4.00
CA ALA A 81 -27.29 4.17 4.83
C ALA A 81 -27.84 5.50 4.27
N LEU A 82 -26.97 6.40 3.80
CA LEU A 82 -27.38 7.67 3.19
C LEU A 82 -28.15 7.44 1.87
N LEU A 83 -27.71 6.47 1.06
CA LEU A 83 -28.40 6.12 -0.19
C LEU A 83 -29.75 5.43 0.03
N ALA A 84 -29.92 4.73 1.16
CA ALA A 84 -31.18 4.07 1.51
C ALA A 84 -32.21 5.01 2.16
N ALA A 85 -31.79 6.24 2.55
CA ALA A 85 -32.70 7.22 3.13
C ALA A 85 -33.73 7.72 2.11
N PRO A 86 -34.96 8.11 2.54
CA PRO A 86 -35.99 8.64 1.63
C PRO A 86 -35.54 9.88 0.87
N GLU A 87 -34.69 10.70 1.51
CA GLU A 87 -34.08 11.89 0.93
C GLU A 87 -32.58 11.85 1.14
N LEU A 88 -31.82 12.20 0.11
CA LEU A 88 -30.35 12.25 0.18
C LEU A 88 -29.90 13.56 0.81
N ASP A 89 -29.32 13.49 2.00
CA ASP A 89 -28.68 14.62 2.67
C ASP A 89 -27.26 14.84 2.11
N ALA A 90 -27.14 15.78 1.17
CA ALA A 90 -25.87 16.12 0.52
C ALA A 90 -24.85 16.70 1.52
N ALA A 91 -25.27 17.42 2.57
CA ALA A 91 -24.35 17.95 3.57
C ALA A 91 -23.73 16.83 4.39
N ARG A 92 -24.51 15.82 4.73
CA ARG A 92 -24.03 14.63 5.45
C ARG A 92 -23.11 13.76 4.59
N VAL A 93 -23.37 13.65 3.29
CA VAL A 93 -22.46 13.02 2.34
C VAL A 93 -21.12 13.76 2.34
N GLY A 94 -21.13 15.09 2.24
CA GLY A 94 -19.94 15.95 2.34
C GLY A 94 -19.14 15.68 3.61
N ALA A 95 -19.79 15.73 4.78
CA ALA A 95 -19.13 15.50 6.06
C ALA A 95 -18.46 14.11 6.17
N VAL A 96 -19.09 13.06 5.66
CA VAL A 96 -18.51 11.71 5.62
C VAL A 96 -17.28 11.65 4.73
N LEU A 97 -17.30 12.31 3.58
CA LEU A 97 -16.15 12.37 2.67
C LEU A 97 -15.01 13.22 3.22
N ASP A 98 -15.31 14.36 3.85
CA ASP A 98 -14.32 15.25 4.48
C ASP A 98 -13.58 14.54 5.61
N ALA A 99 -14.30 13.81 6.47
CA ALA A 99 -13.69 12.99 7.51
C ALA A 99 -12.72 11.93 6.91
N ARG A 100 -13.04 11.38 5.74
CA ARG A 100 -12.17 10.45 5.04
C ARG A 100 -10.93 11.13 4.48
N LEU A 101 -11.08 12.28 3.87
CA LEU A 101 -9.97 13.07 3.32
C LEU A 101 -8.99 13.48 4.42
N ALA A 102 -9.49 13.93 5.58
CA ALA A 102 -8.64 14.27 6.73
C ALA A 102 -7.79 13.10 7.21
N ARG A 103 -8.34 11.88 7.26
CA ARG A 103 -7.58 10.67 7.62
C ARG A 103 -6.54 10.28 6.57
N MET A 104 -6.85 10.44 5.30
CA MET A 104 -5.88 10.22 4.20
C MET A 104 -4.74 11.24 4.27
N GLU A 105 -5.05 12.49 4.59
CA GLU A 105 -4.05 13.53 4.78
C GLU A 105 -3.13 13.22 5.97
N ALA A 106 -3.68 12.80 7.11
CA ALA A 106 -2.89 12.35 8.25
C ALA A 106 -1.95 11.17 7.90
N LEU A 107 -2.42 10.22 7.09
CA LEU A 107 -1.59 9.12 6.60
C LEU A 107 -0.48 9.62 5.67
N ARG A 108 -0.78 10.59 4.79
CA ARG A 108 0.21 11.23 3.90
C ARG A 108 1.34 11.90 4.70
N VAL A 109 0.99 12.65 5.73
CA VAL A 109 1.96 13.30 6.61
C VAL A 109 2.85 12.26 7.30
N ARG A 110 2.27 11.24 7.92
CA ARG A 110 3.00 10.15 8.56
C ARG A 110 3.94 9.42 7.60
N PHE A 111 3.50 9.21 6.36
CA PHE A 111 4.33 8.59 5.33
C PHE A 111 5.56 9.45 4.99
N ALA A 112 5.37 10.76 4.81
CA ALA A 112 6.47 11.68 4.52
C ALA A 112 7.49 11.73 5.67
N GLU A 113 7.01 11.79 6.92
CA GLU A 113 7.86 11.75 8.11
C GLU A 113 8.63 10.43 8.25
N ALA A 114 7.96 9.29 8.06
CA ALA A 114 8.61 7.98 8.10
C ALA A 114 9.70 7.88 7.01
N LEU A 115 9.41 8.37 5.80
CA LEU A 115 10.39 8.39 4.72
C LEU A 115 11.59 9.28 5.05
N ALA A 116 11.37 10.45 5.67
CA ALA A 116 12.44 11.34 6.11
C ALA A 116 13.33 10.67 7.19
N ARG A 117 12.73 9.97 8.17
CA ARG A 117 13.46 9.23 9.20
C ARG A 117 14.25 8.05 8.61
N VAL A 118 13.67 7.29 7.68
CA VAL A 118 14.38 6.23 6.96
C VAL A 118 15.56 6.81 6.17
N HIS A 119 15.35 7.93 5.46
CA HIS A 119 16.41 8.60 4.73
C HIS A 119 17.56 9.06 5.63
N ALA A 120 17.26 9.61 6.82
CA ALA A 120 18.27 10.03 7.79
C ALA A 120 19.04 8.85 8.42
N THR A 121 18.40 7.68 8.54
CA THR A 121 18.99 6.47 9.13
C THR A 121 19.99 5.78 8.20
N LEU A 122 19.80 5.91 6.89
CA LEU A 122 20.60 5.20 5.88
C LEU A 122 21.81 6.04 5.41
N ASP A 123 22.92 5.37 5.14
CA ASP A 123 24.11 5.99 4.54
C ASP A 123 23.88 6.30 3.04
N PRO A 124 24.64 7.23 2.43
CA PRO A 124 24.46 7.59 1.02
C PRO A 124 24.39 6.41 0.05
N PRO A 125 25.31 5.42 0.06
CA PRO A 125 25.24 4.28 -0.86
C PRO A 125 24.02 3.38 -0.61
N GLN A 126 23.56 3.27 0.65
CA GLN A 126 22.35 2.53 0.99
C GLN A 126 21.09 3.21 0.45
N ARG A 127 21.04 4.55 0.51
CA ARG A 127 19.96 5.35 -0.08
C ARG A 127 19.88 5.19 -1.58
N GLU A 128 21.01 5.20 -2.27
CA GLU A 128 21.07 4.96 -3.72
C GLU A 128 20.59 3.57 -4.09
N ALA A 129 21.02 2.54 -3.35
CA ALA A 129 20.56 1.17 -3.55
C ALA A 129 19.05 1.03 -3.32
N LEU A 130 18.51 1.66 -2.28
CA LEU A 130 17.07 1.70 -2.00
C LEU A 130 16.31 2.43 -3.11
N ALA A 131 16.80 3.60 -3.56
CA ALA A 131 16.20 4.36 -4.65
C ALA A 131 16.18 3.59 -5.97
N ALA A 132 17.24 2.86 -6.28
CA ALA A 132 17.30 1.98 -7.44
C ALA A 132 16.25 0.86 -7.36
N MET A 133 16.04 0.26 -6.19
CA MET A 133 15.00 -0.74 -5.98
C MET A 133 13.59 -0.19 -6.10
N VAL A 134 13.35 1.03 -5.61
CA VAL A 134 12.05 1.70 -5.76
C VAL A 134 11.77 2.00 -7.23
N ARG A 135 12.78 2.48 -7.96
CA ARG A 135 12.66 2.88 -9.37
C ARG A 135 12.42 1.68 -10.31
N HIS A 136 13.12 0.58 -10.06
CA HIS A 136 13.10 -0.58 -10.95
C HIS A 136 12.29 -1.76 -10.43
N GLY A 137 11.71 -1.65 -9.22
CA GLY A 137 11.02 -2.74 -8.53
C GLY A 137 12.01 -3.78 -7.98
N PRO A 138 11.50 -4.79 -7.25
CA PRO A 138 12.32 -5.91 -6.82
C PRO A 138 12.70 -6.75 -8.05
N HIS A 139 13.78 -6.39 -8.73
CA HIS A 139 14.27 -7.18 -9.85
C HIS A 139 14.48 -8.62 -9.39
N ARG A 140 13.81 -9.53 -10.04
CA ARG A 140 14.27 -10.90 -10.19
C ARG A 140 15.70 -10.78 -10.68
N GLY A 141 16.67 -11.14 -9.83
CA GLY A 141 18.07 -11.14 -10.17
C GLY A 141 18.26 -11.92 -11.47
N GLY A 142 18.44 -11.19 -12.55
CA GLY A 142 19.02 -11.74 -13.74
C GLY A 142 20.38 -12.25 -13.34
N CYS A 143 20.53 -13.59 -13.27
CA CYS A 143 21.80 -14.26 -13.31
C CYS A 143 22.42 -13.90 -14.68
N GLY A 144 23.04 -12.72 -14.76
CA GLY A 144 23.99 -12.41 -15.81
C GLY A 144 25.16 -13.36 -15.65
N ARG A 145 25.08 -14.50 -16.31
CA ARG A 145 26.24 -15.31 -16.61
C ARG A 145 27.25 -14.40 -17.34
N ALA A 146 28.23 -13.90 -16.60
CA ALA A 146 29.51 -13.56 -17.20
C ALA A 146 30.11 -14.89 -17.72
N ARG A 147 29.71 -15.27 -18.91
CA ARG A 147 30.49 -16.25 -19.68
C ARG A 147 31.77 -15.56 -20.07
N GLY A 148 32.87 -16.02 -19.42
CA GLY A 148 34.19 -15.63 -19.73
C GLY A 148 34.47 -15.78 -21.23
N ALA A 149 35.06 -14.77 -21.80
CA ALA A 149 35.90 -14.88 -22.96
C ALA A 149 37.26 -15.31 -22.45
N ILE A 150 37.53 -16.59 -22.58
CA ILE A 150 38.89 -17.14 -22.65
C ILE A 150 39.14 -17.38 -24.14
N ALA A 151 39.97 -16.60 -24.71
CA ALA A 151 40.78 -16.94 -25.91
C ALA A 151 42.00 -16.02 -25.89
#